data_b5c4bb4029c75c08820d05659f44958d
#
_entry.id   b5c4bb4029c75c08820d05659f44958d
#
_cell.length_a   1.000
_cell.length_b   1.000
_cell.length_c   1.000
_cell.angle_alpha   90.00
_cell.angle_beta   90.00
_cell.angle_gamma   90.00
#
_symmetry.space_group_name_H-M   'P 1'
#
loop_
_entity.id
_entity.type
_entity.pdbx_description
1 polymer ?
#
loop_
_entity_poly.entity_id
_entity_poly.type
_entity_poly.pdbx_seq_one_letter_code
_entity_poly.pdbx_strand_id
1 'polypeptide(L)'
;MPKQKRRYCIAIDLKSYFASVECVERGLDPLTTNLVVADLSRTEKAICLAVSPSLKAYGISGRARLFEVVERVKQVNAERQRNAPRRQFVGRSHLDPELKANPALALDYIVAPPRMGKYRQLSTEIYRVYLKYIAPEDIHVYSIDEVMMDVTNYLEIYHMTARELAMTMICLLYTSDAAD
;
A
#
# COMPACT_ATOMS: atom_id res chain seq x y z
N MET A 1 -30.26 31.27 16.01
CA MET A 1 -29.98 30.07 15.22
C MET A 1 -28.90 29.26 15.97
N PRO A 2 -29.06 27.99 16.25
CA PRO A 2 -28.01 27.19 16.89
C PRO A 2 -26.80 27.19 15.95
N LYS A 3 -25.61 27.55 16.47
CA LYS A 3 -24.35 27.43 15.72
C LYS A 3 -24.17 25.93 15.38
N GLN A 4 -24.15 25.60 14.10
CA GLN A 4 -23.91 24.25 13.64
C GLN A 4 -22.54 23.81 14.17
N LYS A 5 -22.52 22.83 15.06
CA LYS A 5 -21.27 22.32 15.68
C LYS A 5 -20.38 21.79 14.54
N ARG A 6 -19.17 22.30 14.41
CA ARG A 6 -18.22 21.85 13.39
C ARG A 6 -17.90 20.38 13.63
N ARG A 7 -18.07 19.55 12.61
CA ARG A 7 -17.72 18.11 12.65
C ARG A 7 -16.30 17.91 12.18
N TYR A 8 -15.61 16.98 12.84
CA TYR A 8 -14.26 16.56 12.50
C TYR A 8 -14.27 15.08 12.18
N CYS A 9 -13.84 14.75 10.98
CA CYS A 9 -13.71 13.35 10.53
C CYS A 9 -12.26 13.05 10.18
N ILE A 10 -11.82 11.83 10.52
CA ILE A 10 -10.56 11.25 10.07
C ILE A 10 -10.91 10.20 9.03
N ALA A 11 -10.24 10.23 7.88
CA ALA A 11 -10.25 9.16 6.89
C ALA A 11 -8.86 8.52 6.85
N ILE A 12 -8.80 7.20 6.97
CA ILE A 12 -7.55 6.43 6.83
C ILE A 12 -7.72 5.47 5.67
N ASP A 13 -6.81 5.57 4.70
CA ASP A 13 -6.65 4.67 3.55
C ASP A 13 -5.26 4.01 3.65
N LEU A 14 -5.24 2.68 3.66
CA LEU A 14 -4.00 1.90 3.75
C LEU A 14 -3.36 1.79 2.36
N LYS A 15 -2.36 2.61 2.11
CA LYS A 15 -1.71 2.75 0.80
C LYS A 15 -1.24 1.42 0.22
N SER A 16 -1.80 1.06 -0.95
CA SER A 16 -1.46 -0.18 -1.67
C SER A 16 -1.60 -1.44 -0.82
N TYR A 17 -2.58 -1.48 0.06
CA TYR A 17 -2.75 -2.42 1.16
C TYR A 17 -2.37 -3.86 0.80
N PHE A 18 -3.01 -4.46 -0.20
CA PHE A 18 -2.73 -5.86 -0.57
C PHE A 18 -1.28 -6.10 -0.99
N ALA A 19 -0.67 -5.15 -1.71
CA ALA A 19 0.73 -5.25 -2.11
C ALA A 19 1.65 -5.10 -0.88
N SER A 20 1.31 -4.22 0.06
CA SER A 20 2.06 -4.05 1.31
C SER A 20 2.02 -5.32 2.16
N VAL A 21 0.84 -5.93 2.33
CA VAL A 21 0.70 -7.22 3.02
C VAL A 21 1.56 -8.30 2.37
N GLU A 22 1.54 -8.40 1.04
CA GLU A 22 2.33 -9.41 0.33
C GLU A 22 3.84 -9.18 0.43
N CYS A 23 4.29 -7.94 0.53
CA CYS A 23 5.70 -7.63 0.79
C CYS A 23 6.10 -8.03 2.22
N VAL A 24 5.37 -7.60 3.24
CA VAL A 24 5.66 -7.88 4.65
C VAL A 24 5.70 -9.39 4.91
N GLU A 25 4.73 -10.15 4.41
CA GLU A 25 4.67 -11.61 4.53
C GLU A 25 5.87 -12.35 3.89
N ARG A 26 6.63 -11.66 3.04
CA ARG A 26 7.86 -12.17 2.40
C ARG A 26 9.13 -11.61 3.02
N GLY A 27 9.01 -10.83 4.11
CA GLY A 27 10.14 -10.12 4.72
C GLY A 27 10.71 -9.02 3.84
N LEU A 28 9.89 -8.41 2.96
CA LEU A 28 10.29 -7.37 2.02
C LEU A 28 9.69 -6.02 2.43
N ASP A 29 10.43 -4.94 2.18
CA ASP A 29 9.94 -3.59 2.41
C ASP A 29 8.90 -3.18 1.34
N PRO A 30 7.63 -2.86 1.73
CA PRO A 30 6.57 -2.44 0.81
C PRO A 30 6.88 -1.18 0.02
N LEU A 31 7.75 -0.30 0.54
CA LEU A 31 8.06 0.99 -0.09
C LEU A 31 9.10 0.88 -1.18
N THR A 32 9.94 -0.15 -1.14
CA THR A 32 11.08 -0.32 -2.03
C THR A 32 11.00 -1.55 -2.94
N THR A 33 10.05 -2.44 -2.67
CA THR A 33 9.87 -3.66 -3.46
C THR A 33 8.88 -3.46 -4.60
N ASN A 34 9.25 -3.86 -5.80
CA ASN A 34 8.37 -3.89 -6.96
C ASN A 34 7.51 -5.16 -6.95
N LEU A 35 6.21 -5.00 -6.69
CA LEU A 35 5.27 -6.11 -6.56
C LEU A 35 3.88 -5.73 -7.07
N VAL A 36 3.22 -6.68 -7.71
CA VAL A 36 1.79 -6.62 -8.05
C VAL A 36 1.05 -7.79 -7.41
N VAL A 37 -0.19 -7.54 -7.01
CA VAL A 37 -1.13 -8.61 -6.60
C VAL A 37 -2.05 -8.90 -7.75
N ALA A 38 -1.91 -10.06 -8.39
CA ALA A 38 -2.69 -10.46 -9.54
C ALA A 38 -2.90 -11.97 -9.58
N ASP A 39 -4.05 -12.38 -10.12
CA ASP A 39 -4.40 -13.79 -10.31
C ASP A 39 -3.93 -14.25 -11.71
N LEU A 40 -2.82 -14.97 -11.74
CA LEU A 40 -2.24 -15.54 -12.98
C LEU A 40 -3.07 -16.66 -13.60
N SER A 41 -4.04 -17.23 -12.89
CA SER A 41 -4.98 -18.22 -13.45
C SER A 41 -5.99 -17.59 -14.38
N ARG A 42 -6.15 -16.26 -14.31
CA ARG A 42 -7.00 -15.47 -15.20
C ARG A 42 -6.19 -14.98 -16.41
N THR A 43 -6.91 -14.37 -17.36
CA THR A 43 -6.28 -13.79 -18.54
C THR A 43 -5.39 -12.59 -18.18
N GLU A 44 -4.39 -12.27 -19.00
CA GLU A 44 -3.54 -11.07 -18.87
C GLU A 44 -4.35 -9.74 -18.85
N LYS A 45 -5.62 -9.78 -19.26
CA LYS A 45 -6.56 -8.65 -19.18
C LYS A 45 -7.12 -8.44 -17.76
N ALA A 46 -6.84 -9.36 -16.81
CA ALA A 46 -7.28 -9.20 -15.42
C ALA A 46 -6.64 -7.96 -14.79
N ILE A 47 -7.47 -7.22 -14.03
CA ILE A 47 -7.01 -6.05 -13.27
C ILE A 47 -6.21 -6.55 -12.07
N CYS A 48 -5.02 -5.96 -11.84
CA CYS A 48 -4.26 -6.16 -10.62
C CYS A 48 -5.05 -5.60 -9.43
N LEU A 49 -5.13 -6.36 -8.34
CA LEU A 49 -5.78 -5.90 -7.11
C LEU A 49 -4.99 -4.78 -6.44
N ALA A 50 -3.67 -4.83 -6.51
CA ALA A 50 -2.79 -3.79 -6.03
C ALA A 50 -1.46 -3.79 -6.77
N VAL A 51 -0.82 -2.63 -6.77
CA VAL A 51 0.54 -2.39 -7.25
C VAL A 51 1.30 -1.69 -6.14
N SER A 52 2.52 -2.13 -5.83
CA SER A 52 3.34 -1.52 -4.78
C SER A 52 3.70 -0.05 -5.09
N PRO A 53 3.94 0.77 -4.06
CA PRO A 53 4.34 2.17 -4.26
C PRO A 53 5.59 2.31 -5.12
N SER A 54 6.57 1.45 -4.93
CA SER A 54 7.81 1.40 -5.72
C SER A 54 7.52 1.18 -7.21
N LEU A 55 6.70 0.20 -7.53
CA LEU A 55 6.37 -0.10 -8.93
C LEU A 55 5.47 0.98 -9.57
N LYS A 56 4.59 1.63 -8.78
CA LYS A 56 3.83 2.80 -9.24
C LYS A 56 4.73 3.96 -9.67
N ALA A 57 5.91 4.13 -9.05
CA ALA A 57 6.86 5.18 -9.40
C ALA A 57 7.40 5.04 -10.83
N TYR A 58 7.34 3.85 -11.41
CA TYR A 58 7.67 3.61 -12.82
C TYR A 58 6.50 3.91 -13.79
N GLY A 59 5.43 4.56 -13.31
CA GLY A 59 4.29 4.99 -14.13
C GLY A 59 3.22 3.90 -14.33
N ILE A 60 3.17 2.90 -13.45
CA ILE A 60 2.15 1.85 -13.47
C ILE A 60 0.97 2.25 -12.58
N SER A 61 -0.25 2.20 -13.12
CA SER A 61 -1.47 2.51 -12.36
C SER A 61 -1.70 1.52 -11.22
N GLY A 62 -2.31 1.98 -10.12
CA GLY A 62 -2.67 1.12 -8.99
C GLY A 62 -3.69 0.03 -9.32
N ARG A 63 -4.46 0.20 -10.40
CA ARG A 63 -5.43 -0.76 -10.95
C ARG A 63 -5.11 -1.13 -12.40
N ALA A 64 -3.82 -1.17 -12.76
CA ALA A 64 -3.39 -1.59 -14.07
C ALA A 64 -3.83 -3.04 -14.37
N ARG A 65 -4.07 -3.34 -15.62
CA ARG A 65 -4.21 -4.73 -16.07
C ARG A 65 -2.82 -5.36 -16.17
N LEU A 66 -2.73 -6.66 -16.01
CA LEU A 66 -1.42 -7.33 -15.97
C LEU A 66 -0.61 -7.10 -17.25
N PHE A 67 -1.24 -7.09 -18.42
CA PHE A 67 -0.55 -6.80 -19.68
C PHE A 67 0.02 -5.35 -19.73
N GLU A 68 -0.67 -4.38 -19.11
CA GLU A 68 -0.19 -3.00 -19.04
C GLU A 68 1.07 -2.90 -18.14
N VAL A 69 1.13 -3.70 -17.08
CA VAL A 69 2.33 -3.84 -16.24
C VAL A 69 3.49 -4.38 -17.07
N VAL A 70 3.26 -5.48 -17.81
CA VAL A 70 4.27 -6.11 -18.69
C VAL A 70 4.80 -5.11 -19.72
N GLU A 71 3.91 -4.41 -20.43
CA GLU A 71 4.30 -3.44 -21.44
C GLU A 71 5.07 -2.25 -20.85
N ARG A 72 4.62 -1.73 -19.70
CA ARG A 72 5.33 -0.62 -19.04
C ARG A 72 6.73 -1.04 -18.57
N VAL A 73 6.87 -2.22 -17.98
CA VAL A 73 8.17 -2.77 -17.57
C VAL A 73 9.10 -2.95 -18.77
N LYS A 74 8.61 -3.42 -19.91
CA LYS A 74 9.38 -3.50 -21.16
C LYS A 74 9.90 -2.11 -21.60
N GLN A 75 9.03 -1.09 -21.58
CA GLN A 75 9.40 0.28 -21.92
C GLN A 75 10.50 0.82 -20.98
N VAL A 76 10.30 0.67 -19.66
CA VAL A 76 11.29 1.08 -18.65
C VAL A 76 12.61 0.35 -18.87
N ASN A 77 12.58 -0.94 -19.16
CA ASN A 77 13.79 -1.72 -19.43
C ASN A 77 14.48 -1.30 -20.74
N ALA A 78 13.72 -0.93 -21.77
CA ALA A 78 14.32 -0.36 -22.98
C ALA A 78 15.06 0.97 -22.71
N GLU A 79 14.49 1.82 -21.86
CA GLU A 79 15.14 3.07 -21.41
C GLU A 79 16.39 2.79 -20.56
N ARG A 80 16.27 1.87 -19.56
CA ARG A 80 17.39 1.47 -18.69
C ARG A 80 18.53 0.85 -19.50
N GLN A 81 18.22 0.01 -20.50
CA GLN A 81 19.22 -0.64 -21.34
C GLN A 81 20.08 0.36 -22.13
N ARG A 82 19.50 1.49 -22.56
CA ARG A 82 20.28 2.56 -23.24
C ARG A 82 21.34 3.15 -22.32
N ASN A 83 21.08 3.20 -21.01
CA ASN A 83 21.95 3.75 -19.98
C ASN A 83 22.86 2.70 -19.34
N ALA A 84 22.63 1.41 -19.60
CA ALA A 84 23.44 0.33 -19.07
C ALA A 84 24.82 0.28 -19.74
N PRO A 85 25.90 -0.12 -19.01
CA PRO A 85 27.21 -0.32 -19.59
C PRO A 85 27.13 -1.31 -20.76
N ARG A 86 27.74 -0.96 -21.91
CA ARG A 86 27.70 -1.74 -23.14
C ARG A 86 26.26 -2.03 -23.66
N ARG A 87 25.24 -1.31 -23.15
CA ARG A 87 23.82 -1.54 -23.43
C ARG A 87 23.36 -2.99 -23.14
N GLN A 88 23.95 -3.61 -22.12
CA GLN A 88 23.62 -4.97 -21.71
C GLN A 88 23.29 -5.02 -20.22
N PHE A 89 22.26 -5.80 -19.86
CA PHE A 89 21.98 -6.10 -18.47
C PHE A 89 22.86 -7.27 -18.00
N VAL A 90 23.31 -7.18 -16.75
CA VAL A 90 24.06 -8.26 -16.07
C VAL A 90 23.16 -9.07 -15.14
N GLY A 91 21.91 -8.61 -14.95
CA GLY A 91 20.93 -9.26 -14.08
C GLY A 91 19.63 -8.49 -14.06
N ARG A 92 18.78 -8.82 -13.09
CA ARG A 92 17.50 -8.16 -12.82
C ARG A 92 17.28 -7.98 -11.32
N SER A 93 16.48 -7.02 -10.91
CA SER A 93 16.07 -6.86 -9.52
C SER A 93 14.65 -6.34 -9.41
N HIS A 94 13.94 -6.78 -8.37
CA HIS A 94 12.66 -6.23 -7.94
C HIS A 94 12.80 -5.23 -6.79
N LEU A 95 14.02 -4.89 -6.38
CA LEU A 95 14.31 -3.93 -5.32
C LEU A 95 14.75 -2.59 -5.91
N ASP A 96 13.99 -1.54 -5.65
CA ASP A 96 14.23 -0.19 -6.18
C ASP A 96 15.62 0.38 -5.78
N PRO A 97 16.12 0.17 -4.53
CA PRO A 97 17.47 0.60 -4.17
C PRO A 97 18.56 -0.04 -5.02
N GLU A 98 18.45 -1.32 -5.35
CA GLU A 98 19.42 -2.01 -6.23
C GLU A 98 19.35 -1.46 -7.66
N LEU A 99 18.12 -1.24 -8.16
CA LEU A 99 17.92 -0.67 -9.48
C LEU A 99 18.47 0.76 -9.61
N LYS A 100 18.40 1.55 -8.54
CA LYS A 100 18.96 2.90 -8.48
C LYS A 100 20.50 2.88 -8.38
N ALA A 101 21.03 1.94 -7.61
CA ALA A 101 22.48 1.81 -7.44
C ALA A 101 23.18 1.22 -8.68
N ASN A 102 22.50 0.36 -9.45
CA ASN A 102 23.11 -0.33 -10.58
C ASN A 102 22.27 -0.21 -11.88
N PRO A 103 22.66 0.65 -12.83
CA PRO A 103 21.96 0.80 -14.10
C PRO A 103 22.04 -0.44 -15.01
N ALA A 104 22.96 -1.37 -14.73
CA ALA A 104 23.06 -2.64 -15.48
C ALA A 104 22.06 -3.71 -15.03
N LEU A 105 21.17 -3.43 -14.07
CA LEU A 105 20.08 -4.32 -13.69
C LEU A 105 18.79 -3.97 -14.45
N ALA A 106 18.12 -4.98 -14.98
CA ALA A 106 16.78 -4.84 -15.52
C ALA A 106 15.75 -4.71 -14.37
N LEU A 107 14.74 -3.86 -14.55
CA LEU A 107 13.58 -3.80 -13.68
C LEU A 107 12.83 -5.15 -13.77
N ASP A 108 12.61 -5.75 -12.64
CA ASP A 108 11.77 -6.93 -12.44
C ASP A 108 10.72 -6.64 -11.34
N TYR A 109 9.74 -7.52 -11.19
CA TYR A 109 8.71 -7.39 -10.18
C TYR A 109 8.15 -8.76 -9.77
N ILE A 110 7.63 -8.85 -8.56
CA ILE A 110 6.99 -10.05 -8.03
C ILE A 110 5.50 -10.00 -8.40
N VAL A 111 4.96 -11.12 -8.87
CA VAL A 111 3.50 -11.31 -9.01
C VAL A 111 3.03 -12.20 -7.87
N ALA A 112 2.27 -11.63 -6.94
CA ALA A 112 1.72 -12.33 -5.79
C ALA A 112 0.26 -12.72 -6.07
N PRO A 113 -0.14 -13.98 -5.81
CA PRO A 113 -1.54 -14.38 -5.92
C PRO A 113 -2.38 -13.71 -4.81
N PRO A 114 -3.66 -13.36 -5.08
CA PRO A 114 -4.52 -12.74 -4.08
C PRO A 114 -4.85 -13.69 -2.93
N ARG A 115 -4.72 -13.22 -1.68
CA ARG A 115 -5.04 -13.97 -0.45
C ARG A 115 -6.10 -13.25 0.37
N MET A 116 -7.34 -13.14 -0.15
CA MET A 116 -8.42 -12.34 0.43
C MET A 116 -8.73 -12.67 1.90
N GLY A 117 -8.59 -13.94 2.32
CA GLY A 117 -8.75 -14.35 3.72
C GLY A 117 -7.73 -13.68 4.64
N LYS A 118 -6.46 -13.67 4.24
CA LYS A 118 -5.37 -13.01 4.98
C LYS A 118 -5.58 -11.49 5.06
N TYR A 119 -5.96 -10.87 3.96
CA TYR A 119 -6.21 -9.42 3.94
C TYR A 119 -7.35 -9.02 4.89
N ARG A 120 -8.44 -9.80 4.93
CA ARG A 120 -9.53 -9.55 5.89
C ARG A 120 -9.08 -9.72 7.33
N GLN A 121 -8.29 -10.76 7.61
CA GLN A 121 -7.76 -10.99 8.96
C GLN A 121 -6.95 -9.78 9.44
N LEU A 122 -5.95 -9.35 8.66
CA LEU A 122 -5.11 -8.20 9.02
C LEU A 122 -5.91 -6.89 9.09
N SER A 123 -6.87 -6.68 8.19
CA SER A 123 -7.79 -5.54 8.28
C SER A 123 -8.57 -5.52 9.59
N THR A 124 -8.99 -6.69 10.09
CA THR A 124 -9.68 -6.80 11.38
C THR A 124 -8.74 -6.46 12.55
N GLU A 125 -7.49 -6.85 12.49
CA GLU A 125 -6.47 -6.51 13.49
C GLU A 125 -6.21 -5.00 13.52
N ILE A 126 -6.07 -4.38 12.36
CA ILE A 126 -5.97 -2.93 12.21
C ILE A 126 -7.22 -2.22 12.78
N TYR A 127 -8.40 -2.71 12.48
CA TYR A 127 -9.66 -2.14 12.99
C TYR A 127 -9.71 -2.17 14.52
N ARG A 128 -9.17 -3.21 15.17
CA ARG A 128 -9.07 -3.30 16.64
C ARG A 128 -8.23 -2.17 17.23
N VAL A 129 -7.24 -1.65 16.49
CA VAL A 129 -6.46 -0.48 16.94
C VAL A 129 -7.34 0.77 16.97
N TYR A 130 -8.20 0.97 15.96
CA TYR A 130 -9.14 2.10 15.95
C TYR A 130 -10.14 2.04 17.10
N LEU A 131 -10.63 0.83 17.43
CA LEU A 131 -11.54 0.62 18.55
C LEU A 131 -10.96 0.94 19.93
N LYS A 132 -9.64 1.07 20.07
CA LYS A 132 -9.02 1.54 21.32
C LYS A 132 -9.29 3.03 21.59
N TYR A 133 -9.64 3.79 20.56
CA TYR A 133 -9.82 5.24 20.62
C TYR A 133 -11.22 5.70 20.29
N ILE A 134 -11.91 5.03 19.39
CA ILE A 134 -13.18 5.46 18.81
C ILE A 134 -14.20 4.35 18.99
N ALA A 135 -15.40 4.70 19.43
CA ALA A 135 -16.51 3.75 19.54
C ALA A 135 -16.95 3.24 18.15
N PRO A 136 -17.40 1.99 18.04
CA PRO A 136 -17.74 1.38 16.76
C PRO A 136 -18.83 2.12 15.99
N GLU A 137 -19.77 2.77 16.69
CA GLU A 137 -20.85 3.58 16.09
C GLU A 137 -20.36 4.85 15.37
N ASP A 138 -19.16 5.34 15.73
CA ASP A 138 -18.53 6.50 15.12
C ASP A 138 -17.52 6.11 14.04
N ILE A 139 -17.34 4.80 13.77
CA ILE A 139 -16.46 4.27 12.72
C ILE A 139 -17.30 3.74 11.56
N HIS A 140 -17.09 4.30 10.37
CA HIS A 140 -17.65 3.79 9.13
C HIS A 140 -16.57 3.06 8.33
N VAL A 141 -16.69 1.73 8.21
CA VAL A 141 -15.82 0.90 7.38
C VAL A 141 -16.32 1.00 5.94
N TYR A 142 -15.57 1.70 5.09
CA TYR A 142 -15.90 1.89 3.68
C TYR A 142 -15.45 0.70 2.84
N SER A 143 -14.24 0.20 3.10
CA SER A 143 -13.68 -0.98 2.44
C SER A 143 -12.77 -1.76 3.40
N ILE A 144 -12.10 -2.79 2.89
CA ILE A 144 -11.14 -3.60 3.64
C ILE A 144 -9.88 -2.80 4.07
N ASP A 145 -9.60 -1.70 3.39
CA ASP A 145 -8.42 -0.87 3.55
C ASP A 145 -8.74 0.61 3.82
N GLU A 146 -10.04 0.95 3.93
CA GLU A 146 -10.48 2.34 4.09
C GLU A 146 -11.55 2.48 5.18
N VAL A 147 -11.32 3.40 6.12
CA VAL A 147 -12.25 3.75 7.18
C VAL A 147 -12.43 5.27 7.30
N MET A 148 -13.63 5.67 7.71
CA MET A 148 -13.94 7.05 8.11
C MET A 148 -14.44 7.05 9.55
N MET A 149 -13.94 7.98 10.36
CA MET A 149 -14.27 8.08 11.78
C MET A 149 -14.73 9.50 12.12
N ASP A 150 -15.90 9.65 12.78
CA ASP A 150 -16.31 10.91 13.36
C ASP A 150 -15.61 11.08 14.71
N VAL A 151 -14.66 12.00 14.76
CA VAL A 151 -13.86 12.23 15.96
C VAL A 151 -14.26 13.49 16.73
N THR A 152 -15.38 14.10 16.38
CA THR A 152 -15.83 15.40 16.91
C THR A 152 -15.86 15.45 18.43
N ASN A 153 -16.39 14.41 19.08
CA ASN A 153 -16.53 14.36 20.53
C ASN A 153 -15.26 13.83 21.26
N TYR A 154 -14.34 13.23 20.51
CA TYR A 154 -13.13 12.61 21.09
C TYR A 154 -11.97 13.58 21.26
N LEU A 155 -11.94 14.68 20.46
CA LEU A 155 -10.84 15.65 20.49
C LEU A 155 -10.71 16.35 21.85
N GLU A 156 -11.84 16.67 22.49
CA GLU A 156 -11.85 17.23 23.84
C GLU A 156 -11.46 16.20 24.90
N ILE A 157 -11.91 14.95 24.76
CA ILE A 157 -11.62 13.84 25.69
C ILE A 157 -10.12 13.52 25.72
N TYR A 158 -9.50 13.46 24.54
CA TYR A 158 -8.07 13.13 24.42
C TYR A 158 -7.16 14.37 24.48
N HIS A 159 -7.72 15.59 24.55
CA HIS A 159 -6.97 16.84 24.45
C HIS A 159 -6.03 16.89 23.24
N MET A 160 -6.51 16.39 22.10
CA MET A 160 -5.76 16.25 20.84
C MET A 160 -6.49 16.94 19.68
N THR A 161 -5.74 17.38 18.69
CA THR A 161 -6.29 17.70 17.37
C THR A 161 -6.62 16.42 16.61
N ALA A 162 -7.48 16.50 15.59
CA ALA A 162 -7.79 15.34 14.75
C ALA A 162 -6.54 14.73 14.08
N ARG A 163 -5.54 15.56 13.76
CA ARG A 163 -4.26 15.12 13.19
C ARG A 163 -3.44 14.34 14.21
N GLU A 164 -3.33 14.82 15.44
CA GLU A 164 -2.58 14.14 16.51
C GLU A 164 -3.21 12.80 16.84
N LEU A 165 -4.54 12.73 16.92
CA LEU A 165 -5.26 11.49 17.16
C LEU A 165 -5.05 10.50 16.00
N ALA A 166 -5.11 10.95 14.75
CA ALA A 166 -4.81 10.12 13.59
C ALA A 166 -3.37 9.58 13.62
N MET A 167 -2.39 10.45 13.92
CA MET A 167 -0.99 10.04 14.01
C MET A 167 -0.75 9.04 15.15
N THR A 168 -1.42 9.19 16.29
CA THR A 168 -1.33 8.25 17.41
C THR A 168 -1.81 6.86 17.00
N MET A 169 -2.95 6.76 16.31
CA MET A 169 -3.47 5.49 15.79
C MET A 169 -2.52 4.87 14.76
N ILE A 170 -1.99 5.68 13.83
CA ILE A 170 -1.06 5.23 12.80
C ILE A 170 0.25 4.73 13.43
N CYS A 171 0.81 5.45 14.40
CA CYS A 171 2.03 5.01 15.10
C CYS A 171 1.86 3.64 15.77
N LEU A 172 0.70 3.38 16.37
CA LEU A 172 0.42 2.08 16.98
C LEU A 172 0.34 0.95 15.94
N LEU A 173 -0.14 1.23 14.73
CA LEU A 173 -0.14 0.23 13.65
C LEU A 173 1.28 -0.19 13.27
N TYR A 174 2.23 0.75 13.29
CA TYR A 174 3.64 0.46 13.00
C TYR A 174 4.39 -0.22 14.16
N THR A 175 3.95 -0.05 15.41
CA THR A 175 4.62 -0.62 16.58
C THR A 175 4.10 -1.99 16.97
N SER A 176 2.84 -2.32 16.63
CA SER A 176 2.27 -3.65 16.89
C SER A 176 2.87 -4.74 15.98
N ASP A 177 3.31 -4.38 14.77
CA ASP A 177 3.98 -5.32 13.85
C ASP A 177 5.47 -5.58 14.21
N ALA A 178 6.05 -4.80 15.15
CA ALA A 178 7.44 -4.93 15.58
C ALA A 178 7.60 -5.72 16.89
N ALA A 179 6.51 -6.24 17.47
CA ALA A 179 6.51 -6.87 18.79
C ALA A 179 6.21 -8.39 18.79
N ASP A 180 6.10 -9.03 17.61
CA ASP A 180 5.93 -10.50 17.48
C ASP A 180 7.14 -11.14 16.77
#